data_8a36a70d035bfec271e10f9ee67cf5ba
#
_entry.id   8a36a70d035bfec271e10f9ee67cf5ba
#
_cell.length_a   1.000
_cell.length_b   1.000
_cell.length_c   1.000
_cell.angle_alpha   90.00
_cell.angle_beta   90.00
_cell.angle_gamma   90.00
#
_symmetry.space_group_name_H-M   'P 1'
#
loop_
_entity.id
_entity.type
_entity.pdbx_description
1 polymer ?
#
loop_
_entity_poly.entity_id
_entity_poly.type
_entity_poly.pdbx_seq_one_letter_code
_entity_poly.pdbx_strand_id
1 'polypeptide(L)'
;ALSHEPKILFLDEPTAGVDINLRRDMWRAVKELKENGVTIILTTHYIEEAEAISDRVSVINNGEIIITDNKNDLMRKMGQKNLTIEFQEPFSQIPSTLESYKLKMNSNNSLTYSYDSHGSSTGITALLQDIKSAGLKLKDLNSSQTSLETIFEKLLEESV
;
A
#
# COMPACT_ATOMS: atom_id res chain seq x y z
N ALA A 1 10.99 30.46 -3.54
CA ALA A 1 11.81 29.47 -2.84
C ALA A 1 12.91 28.87 -3.74
N LEU A 2 12.68 28.69 -5.05
CA LEU A 2 13.61 28.01 -5.96
C LEU A 2 14.69 28.90 -6.60
N SER A 3 14.58 30.24 -6.49
CA SER A 3 15.50 31.19 -7.14
C SER A 3 16.96 31.16 -6.64
N HIS A 4 17.23 30.46 -5.55
CA HIS A 4 18.55 30.38 -4.94
C HIS A 4 19.23 29.01 -5.08
N GLU A 5 18.70 28.13 -5.92
CA GLU A 5 19.20 26.76 -6.12
C GLU A 5 19.48 26.03 -4.79
N PRO A 6 18.46 25.86 -3.94
CA PRO A 6 18.65 25.30 -2.60
C PRO A 6 19.11 23.85 -2.68
N LYS A 7 19.98 23.44 -1.76
CA LYS A 7 20.33 22.02 -1.56
C LYS A 7 19.26 21.25 -0.80
N ILE A 8 18.46 21.96 0.00
CA ILE A 8 17.36 21.40 0.81
C ILE A 8 16.13 22.27 0.57
N LEU A 9 15.01 21.63 0.23
CA LEU A 9 13.72 22.27 0.02
C LEU A 9 12.68 21.68 1.00
N PHE A 10 12.02 22.58 1.74
CA PHE A 10 10.91 22.21 2.63
C PHE A 10 9.59 22.56 1.93
N LEU A 11 8.70 21.60 1.87
CA LEU A 11 7.35 21.74 1.31
C LEU A 11 6.34 21.32 2.36
N ASP A 12 5.54 22.26 2.83
CA ASP A 12 4.49 22.02 3.80
C ASP A 12 3.14 22.01 3.09
N GLU A 13 2.47 20.85 3.09
CA GLU A 13 1.18 20.62 2.44
C GLU A 13 1.07 21.24 1.02
N PRO A 14 2.04 21.04 0.11
CA PRO A 14 2.17 21.83 -1.09
C PRO A 14 1.04 21.63 -2.11
N THR A 15 0.25 20.57 -1.98
CA THR A 15 -0.87 20.25 -2.87
C THR A 15 -2.24 20.50 -2.25
N ALA A 16 -2.29 21.03 -1.02
CA ALA A 16 -3.56 21.34 -0.37
C ALA A 16 -4.35 22.40 -1.18
N GLY A 17 -5.57 22.04 -1.58
CA GLY A 17 -6.45 22.90 -2.37
C GLY A 17 -6.04 23.09 -3.84
N VAL A 18 -5.09 22.32 -4.34
CA VAL A 18 -4.60 22.38 -5.72
C VAL A 18 -5.39 21.41 -6.62
N ASP A 19 -5.76 21.85 -7.83
CA ASP A 19 -6.41 20.99 -8.82
C ASP A 19 -5.50 19.85 -9.31
N ILE A 20 -6.09 18.80 -9.86
CA ILE A 20 -5.38 17.56 -10.25
C ILE A 20 -4.28 17.81 -11.29
N ASN A 21 -4.50 18.72 -12.24
CA ASN A 21 -3.51 18.95 -13.30
C ASN A 21 -2.30 19.69 -12.75
N LEU A 22 -2.53 20.75 -11.98
CA LEU A 22 -1.47 21.54 -11.36
C LEU A 22 -0.70 20.70 -10.32
N ARG A 23 -1.40 19.83 -9.57
CA ARG A 23 -0.78 18.87 -8.65
C ARG A 23 0.21 17.97 -9.37
N ARG A 24 -0.20 17.39 -10.51
CA ARG A 24 0.66 16.52 -11.32
C ARG A 24 1.89 17.24 -11.85
N ASP A 25 1.73 18.48 -12.31
CA ASP A 25 2.85 19.28 -12.84
C ASP A 25 3.83 19.66 -11.72
N MET A 26 3.32 19.98 -10.54
CA MET A 26 4.14 20.25 -9.37
C MET A 26 4.96 19.02 -8.96
N TRP A 27 4.35 17.83 -8.94
CA TRP A 27 5.08 16.60 -8.60
C TRP A 27 6.14 16.23 -9.64
N ARG A 28 5.93 16.58 -10.91
CA ARG A 28 6.95 16.45 -11.94
C ARG A 28 8.15 17.34 -11.64
N ALA A 29 7.92 18.62 -11.29
CA ALA A 29 8.99 19.55 -10.92
C ALA A 29 9.74 19.10 -9.65
N VAL A 30 9.02 18.59 -8.64
CA VAL A 30 9.62 18.04 -7.42
C VAL A 30 10.52 16.85 -7.74
N LYS A 31 10.10 15.95 -8.63
CA LYS A 31 10.89 14.82 -9.07
C LYS A 31 12.15 15.24 -9.81
N GLU A 32 12.07 16.21 -10.70
CA GLU A 32 13.23 16.77 -11.41
C GLU A 32 14.23 17.40 -10.43
N LEU A 33 13.78 18.14 -9.43
CA LEU A 33 14.65 18.69 -8.38
C LEU A 33 15.37 17.60 -7.59
N LYS A 34 14.66 16.54 -7.24
CA LYS A 34 15.21 15.37 -6.55
C LYS A 34 16.29 14.68 -7.41
N GLU A 35 16.02 14.45 -8.68
CA GLU A 35 16.96 13.88 -9.65
C GLU A 35 18.23 14.74 -9.83
N ASN A 36 18.10 16.05 -9.66
CA ASN A 36 19.20 17.01 -9.65
C ASN A 36 19.93 17.13 -8.29
N GLY A 37 19.63 16.24 -7.34
CA GLY A 37 20.33 16.13 -6.06
C GLY A 37 19.81 17.05 -4.95
N VAL A 38 18.65 17.69 -5.12
CA VAL A 38 18.03 18.49 -4.07
C VAL A 38 17.39 17.52 -3.04
N THR A 39 17.70 17.72 -1.76
CA THR A 39 17.01 17.03 -0.68
C THR A 39 15.67 17.70 -0.43
N ILE A 40 14.57 16.92 -0.49
CA ILE A 40 13.23 17.45 -0.29
C ILE A 40 12.64 16.88 0.99
N ILE A 41 12.18 17.76 1.87
CA ILE A 41 11.43 17.44 3.08
C ILE A 41 10.00 17.91 2.83
N LEU A 42 9.07 16.94 2.83
CA LEU A 42 7.67 17.16 2.50
C LEU A 42 6.81 16.76 3.68
N THR A 43 5.88 17.62 4.09
CA THR A 43 4.75 17.24 4.93
C THR A 43 3.50 17.11 4.08
N THR A 44 2.70 16.10 4.31
CA THR A 44 1.41 15.91 3.64
C THR A 44 0.51 14.98 4.48
N HIS A 45 -0.78 15.18 4.39
CA HIS A 45 -1.78 14.25 4.89
C HIS A 45 -2.31 13.31 3.78
N TYR A 46 -1.88 13.52 2.54
CA TYR A 46 -2.19 12.62 1.41
C TYR A 46 -1.16 11.50 1.36
N ILE A 47 -1.50 10.36 1.97
CA ILE A 47 -0.58 9.21 2.11
C ILE A 47 -0.14 8.68 0.74
N GLU A 48 -1.03 8.72 -0.26
CA GLU A 48 -0.74 8.34 -1.65
C GLU A 48 0.40 9.16 -2.25
N GLU A 49 0.49 10.46 -1.93
CA GLU A 49 1.58 11.32 -2.40
C GLU A 49 2.90 10.94 -1.74
N ALA A 50 2.88 10.70 -0.43
CA ALA A 50 4.06 10.21 0.29
C ALA A 50 4.52 8.87 -0.31
N GLU A 51 3.59 7.95 -0.60
CA GLU A 51 3.90 6.66 -1.22
C GLU A 51 4.53 6.82 -2.62
N ALA A 52 4.00 7.74 -3.44
CA ALA A 52 4.47 7.92 -4.81
C ALA A 52 5.88 8.55 -4.90
N ILE A 53 6.23 9.47 -4.00
CA ILE A 53 7.36 10.40 -4.20
C ILE A 53 8.51 10.16 -3.24
N SER A 54 8.23 9.74 -1.98
CA SER A 54 9.24 9.66 -0.94
C SER A 54 10.15 8.44 -1.07
N ASP A 55 11.39 8.57 -0.60
CA ASP A 55 12.31 7.46 -0.36
C ASP A 55 12.23 6.99 1.09
N ARG A 56 12.02 7.94 2.01
CA ARG A 56 11.86 7.70 3.45
C ARG A 56 10.56 8.34 3.93
N VAL A 57 9.94 7.71 4.89
CA VAL A 57 8.69 8.17 5.51
C VAL A 57 8.87 8.27 7.00
N SER A 58 8.37 9.36 7.58
CA SER A 58 8.21 9.54 9.03
C SER A 58 6.73 9.72 9.32
N VAL A 59 6.21 8.93 10.24
CA VAL A 59 4.82 9.05 10.72
C VAL A 59 4.81 9.84 12.01
N ILE A 60 3.99 10.90 12.04
CA ILE A 60 3.82 11.78 13.21
C ILE A 60 2.39 11.60 13.73
N ASN A 61 2.26 11.37 15.03
CA ASN A 61 0.98 11.33 15.74
C ASN A 61 1.11 12.10 17.06
N ASN A 62 0.14 12.94 17.37
CA ASN A 62 0.10 13.76 18.60
C ASN A 62 1.41 14.54 18.89
N GLY A 63 2.11 14.99 17.83
CA GLY A 63 3.37 15.74 17.94
C GLY A 63 4.60 14.88 18.13
N GLU A 64 4.48 13.55 18.15
CA GLU A 64 5.58 12.61 18.28
C GLU A 64 5.83 11.83 16.99
N ILE A 65 7.09 11.54 16.70
CA ILE A 65 7.46 10.67 15.59
C ILE A 65 7.35 9.23 16.06
N ILE A 66 6.37 8.50 15.50
CA ILE A 66 6.13 7.08 15.79
C ILE A 66 7.20 6.21 15.12
N ILE A 67 7.49 6.47 13.84
CA ILE A 67 8.44 5.71 13.04
C ILE A 67 9.10 6.60 12.00
N THR A 68 10.36 6.29 11.69
CA THR A 68 11.07 6.82 10.51
C THR A 68 11.79 5.67 9.85
N ASP A 69 11.45 5.34 8.62
CA ASP A 69 12.07 4.24 7.89
C ASP A 69 12.15 4.54 6.37
N ASN A 70 12.93 3.75 5.67
CA ASN A 70 12.87 3.71 4.21
C ASN A 70 11.48 3.19 3.80
N LYS A 71 10.85 3.85 2.82
CA LYS A 71 9.51 3.48 2.35
C LYS A 71 9.41 2.00 1.94
N ASN A 72 10.37 1.53 1.14
CA ASN A 72 10.36 0.16 0.66
C ASN A 72 10.56 -0.86 1.80
N ASP A 73 11.38 -0.51 2.80
CA ASP A 73 11.59 -1.36 3.97
C ASP A 73 10.34 -1.39 4.86
N LEU A 74 9.68 -0.25 5.05
CA LEU A 74 8.41 -0.17 5.76
C LEU A 74 7.33 -1.01 5.07
N MET A 75 7.19 -0.84 3.76
CA MET A 75 6.28 -1.62 2.92
C MET A 75 6.59 -3.12 2.96
N ARG A 76 7.86 -3.50 3.07
CA ARG A 76 8.28 -4.89 3.18
C ARG A 76 8.01 -5.49 4.55
N LYS A 77 8.29 -4.75 5.62
CA LYS A 77 8.15 -5.22 7.02
C LYS A 77 6.69 -5.33 7.45
N MET A 78 5.86 -4.36 7.07
CA MET A 78 4.49 -4.22 7.55
C MET A 78 3.44 -4.50 6.47
N GLY A 79 3.82 -4.43 5.20
CA GLY A 79 2.94 -4.69 4.07
C GLY A 79 2.77 -6.18 3.82
N GLN A 80 1.54 -6.58 3.58
CA GLN A 80 1.19 -7.91 3.08
C GLN A 80 0.79 -7.81 1.62
N LYS A 81 1.00 -8.86 0.86
CA LYS A 81 0.37 -8.99 -0.45
C LYS A 81 -0.98 -9.67 -0.30
N ASN A 82 -1.94 -9.15 -1.02
CA ASN A 82 -3.30 -9.65 -1.04
C ASN A 82 -3.61 -10.20 -2.44
N LEU A 83 -4.09 -11.42 -2.50
CA LEU A 83 -4.64 -12.02 -3.70
C LEU A 83 -6.16 -11.99 -3.58
N THR A 84 -6.81 -11.15 -4.36
CA THR A 84 -8.27 -11.13 -4.50
C THR A 84 -8.66 -12.12 -5.58
N ILE A 85 -9.53 -13.06 -5.21
CA ILE A 85 -9.99 -14.16 -6.05
C ILE A 85 -11.47 -13.96 -6.30
N GLU A 86 -11.85 -13.70 -7.55
CA GLU A 86 -13.24 -13.60 -7.96
C GLU A 86 -13.73 -14.92 -8.55
N PHE A 87 -14.96 -15.29 -8.23
CA PHE A 87 -15.61 -16.51 -8.71
C PHE A 87 -16.75 -16.20 -9.65
N GLN A 88 -17.06 -17.14 -10.56
CA GLN A 88 -18.15 -16.99 -11.53
C GLN A 88 -19.53 -17.04 -10.86
N GLU A 89 -19.65 -17.84 -9.80
CA GLU A 89 -20.91 -18.06 -9.10
C GLU A 89 -20.79 -17.57 -7.66
N PRO A 90 -21.83 -16.92 -7.11
CA PRO A 90 -21.83 -16.51 -5.72
C PRO A 90 -21.90 -17.73 -4.78
N PHE A 91 -21.28 -17.60 -3.60
CA PHE A 91 -21.32 -18.62 -2.53
C PHE A 91 -21.62 -17.94 -1.18
N SER A 92 -22.28 -18.67 -0.29
CA SER A 92 -22.71 -18.14 1.01
C SER A 92 -21.69 -18.36 2.12
N GLN A 93 -20.82 -19.35 1.97
CA GLN A 93 -19.84 -19.74 3.00
C GLN A 93 -18.54 -20.21 2.33
N ILE A 94 -17.43 -19.97 3.01
CA ILE A 94 -16.13 -20.50 2.59
C ILE A 94 -16.16 -22.03 2.82
N PRO A 95 -15.85 -22.85 1.81
CA PRO A 95 -15.77 -24.30 1.99
C PRO A 95 -14.79 -24.69 3.09
N SER A 96 -15.12 -25.71 3.89
CA SER A 96 -14.27 -26.18 4.99
C SER A 96 -12.85 -26.59 4.55
N THR A 97 -12.72 -27.05 3.32
CA THR A 97 -11.41 -27.38 2.71
C THR A 97 -10.49 -26.17 2.56
N LEU A 98 -11.03 -24.95 2.58
CA LEU A 98 -10.28 -23.71 2.42
C LEU A 98 -10.08 -22.92 3.73
N GLU A 99 -10.62 -23.39 4.86
CA GLU A 99 -10.51 -22.70 6.16
C GLU A 99 -9.06 -22.52 6.64
N SER A 100 -8.17 -23.45 6.29
CA SER A 100 -6.75 -23.41 6.65
C SER A 100 -6.02 -22.18 6.09
N TYR A 101 -6.52 -21.59 5.01
CA TYR A 101 -5.90 -20.44 4.33
C TYR A 101 -6.26 -19.09 4.95
N LYS A 102 -7.11 -19.04 5.99
CA LYS A 102 -7.56 -17.80 6.64
C LYS A 102 -8.08 -16.75 5.65
N LEU A 103 -8.91 -17.20 4.70
CA LEU A 103 -9.49 -16.36 3.67
C LEU A 103 -10.48 -15.36 4.27
N LYS A 104 -10.48 -14.12 3.77
CA LYS A 104 -11.48 -13.11 4.09
C LYS A 104 -12.49 -13.01 2.96
N MET A 105 -13.77 -13.16 3.29
CA MET A 105 -14.84 -12.91 2.33
C MET A 105 -15.07 -11.41 2.19
N ASN A 106 -14.96 -10.88 0.95
CA ASN A 106 -15.20 -9.45 0.68
C ASN A 106 -16.63 -9.20 0.21
N SER A 107 -17.13 -10.09 -0.64
CA SER A 107 -18.47 -10.04 -1.22
C SER A 107 -18.93 -11.46 -1.52
N ASN A 108 -20.15 -11.60 -2.03
CA ASN A 108 -20.78 -12.90 -2.27
C ASN A 108 -20.02 -13.80 -3.27
N ASN A 109 -19.06 -13.27 -4.00
CA ASN A 109 -18.30 -14.02 -5.01
C ASN A 109 -16.80 -13.70 -5.00
N SER A 110 -16.28 -13.14 -3.90
CA SER A 110 -14.88 -12.72 -3.83
C SER A 110 -14.25 -13.04 -2.47
N LEU A 111 -13.05 -13.62 -2.51
CA LEU A 111 -12.22 -13.90 -1.34
C LEU A 111 -10.89 -13.15 -1.44
N THR A 112 -10.35 -12.73 -0.31
CA THR A 112 -8.98 -12.23 -0.21
C THR A 112 -8.12 -13.22 0.57
N TYR A 113 -6.99 -13.57 -0.01
CA TYR A 113 -5.89 -14.31 0.60
C TYR A 113 -4.72 -13.36 0.85
N SER A 114 -4.38 -13.16 2.12
CA SER A 114 -3.20 -12.36 2.50
C SER A 114 -2.00 -13.27 2.68
N TYR A 115 -0.88 -12.95 2.05
CA TYR A 115 0.33 -13.76 2.09
C TYR A 115 1.60 -12.92 2.19
N ASP A 116 2.65 -13.51 2.78
CA ASP A 116 3.97 -12.94 2.80
C ASP A 116 4.70 -13.29 1.49
N SER A 117 5.11 -12.26 0.75
CA SER A 117 5.85 -12.44 -0.51
C SER A 117 7.34 -12.79 -0.31
N HIS A 118 7.84 -12.73 0.91
CA HIS A 118 9.24 -13.00 1.26
C HIS A 118 9.44 -14.40 1.86
N GLY A 119 8.37 -15.12 2.15
CA GLY A 119 8.40 -16.51 2.58
C GLY A 119 8.92 -17.44 1.47
N SER A 120 9.43 -18.61 1.85
CA SER A 120 9.89 -19.65 0.93
C SER A 120 8.78 -20.19 0.00
N SER A 121 7.52 -19.99 0.36
CA SER A 121 6.34 -20.34 -0.42
C SER A 121 5.20 -19.38 -0.11
N THR A 122 4.55 -18.87 -1.14
CA THR A 122 3.37 -18.01 -1.01
C THR A 122 2.08 -18.78 -0.72
N GLY A 123 2.07 -20.09 -0.85
CA GLY A 123 0.88 -20.93 -0.70
C GLY A 123 -0.17 -20.79 -1.82
N ILE A 124 0.02 -19.87 -2.76
CA ILE A 124 -0.97 -19.56 -3.82
C ILE A 124 -1.27 -20.78 -4.68
N THR A 125 -0.27 -21.54 -5.07
CA THR A 125 -0.46 -22.72 -5.93
C THR A 125 -1.34 -23.77 -5.26
N ALA A 126 -1.08 -24.05 -3.99
CA ALA A 126 -1.88 -25.00 -3.21
C ALA A 126 -3.32 -24.49 -3.04
N LEU A 127 -3.48 -23.20 -2.67
CA LEU A 127 -4.80 -22.56 -2.56
C LEU A 127 -5.61 -22.69 -3.86
N LEU A 128 -5.00 -22.39 -5.03
CA LEU A 128 -5.71 -22.49 -6.32
C LEU A 128 -6.09 -23.94 -6.68
N GLN A 129 -5.27 -24.93 -6.29
CA GLN A 129 -5.59 -26.35 -6.46
C GLN A 129 -6.78 -26.75 -5.59
N ASP A 130 -6.80 -26.32 -4.34
CA ASP A 130 -7.89 -26.63 -3.40
C ASP A 130 -9.19 -25.93 -3.78
N ILE A 131 -9.14 -24.68 -4.27
CA ILE A 131 -10.29 -23.99 -4.86
C ILE A 131 -10.89 -24.79 -6.03
N LYS A 132 -10.03 -25.26 -6.93
CA LYS A 132 -10.47 -26.12 -8.05
C LYS A 132 -11.09 -27.42 -7.57
N SER A 133 -10.50 -28.05 -6.55
CA SER A 133 -11.01 -29.30 -5.96
C SER A 133 -12.33 -29.10 -5.22
N ALA A 134 -12.57 -27.92 -4.66
CA ALA A 134 -13.85 -27.52 -4.07
C ALA A 134 -14.94 -27.22 -5.12
N GLY A 135 -14.65 -27.33 -6.42
CA GLY A 135 -15.58 -27.09 -7.50
C GLY A 135 -15.88 -25.62 -7.80
N LEU A 136 -15.14 -24.69 -7.16
CA LEU A 136 -15.32 -23.26 -7.37
C LEU A 136 -14.66 -22.82 -8.69
N LYS A 137 -15.43 -22.16 -9.54
CA LYS A 137 -14.95 -21.68 -10.85
C LYS A 137 -14.41 -20.27 -10.72
N LEU A 138 -13.12 -20.09 -10.97
CA LEU A 138 -12.47 -18.79 -11.00
C LEU A 138 -13.02 -17.92 -12.13
N LYS A 139 -13.21 -16.63 -11.84
CA LYS A 139 -13.53 -15.59 -12.81
C LYS A 139 -12.32 -14.71 -13.07
N ASP A 140 -11.69 -14.21 -11.99
CA ASP A 140 -10.54 -13.31 -12.07
C ASP A 140 -9.63 -13.44 -10.85
N LEU A 141 -8.37 -13.02 -11.00
CA LEU A 141 -7.35 -12.97 -9.96
C LEU A 141 -6.66 -11.62 -10.02
N ASN A 142 -6.68 -10.89 -8.91
CA ASN A 142 -5.99 -9.61 -8.81
C ASN A 142 -5.05 -9.63 -7.59
N SER A 143 -3.78 -9.31 -7.82
CA SER A 143 -2.79 -9.18 -6.74
C SER A 143 -2.53 -7.71 -6.45
N SER A 144 -2.69 -7.33 -5.19
CA SER A 144 -2.38 -5.99 -4.69
C SER A 144 -1.41 -6.07 -3.52
N GLN A 145 -0.62 -5.03 -3.37
CA GLN A 145 0.21 -4.84 -2.18
C GLN A 145 -0.53 -3.92 -1.21
N THR A 146 -0.36 -4.14 0.08
CA THR A 146 -0.87 -3.22 1.12
C THR A 146 -0.31 -1.82 0.87
N SER A 147 -1.16 -0.81 0.89
CA SER A 147 -0.76 0.59 0.75
C SER A 147 -0.11 1.12 2.02
N LEU A 148 0.62 2.24 1.91
CA LEU A 148 1.11 2.98 3.08
C LEU A 148 -0.05 3.42 3.99
N GLU A 149 -1.21 3.72 3.44
CA GLU A 149 -2.41 4.07 4.20
C GLU A 149 -2.82 2.97 5.19
N THR A 150 -2.90 1.72 4.72
CA THR A 150 -3.22 0.58 5.59
C THR A 150 -2.13 0.34 6.64
N ILE A 151 -0.86 0.60 6.31
CA ILE A 151 0.25 0.51 7.27
C ILE A 151 0.12 1.62 8.32
N PHE A 152 -0.21 2.83 7.90
CA PHE A 152 -0.41 3.98 8.76
C PHE A 152 -1.56 3.74 9.76
N GLU A 153 -2.71 3.23 9.30
CA GLU A 153 -3.84 2.86 10.16
C GLU A 153 -3.41 1.87 11.26
N LYS A 154 -2.67 0.82 10.90
CA LYS A 154 -2.16 -0.16 11.88
C LYS A 154 -1.21 0.48 12.90
N LEU A 155 -0.30 1.35 12.46
CA LEU A 155 0.64 2.05 13.35
C LEU A 155 -0.08 2.95 14.36
N LEU A 156 -1.18 3.59 13.94
CA LEU A 156 -2.01 4.39 14.84
C LEU A 156 -2.75 3.53 15.86
N GLU A 157 -3.29 2.37 15.46
CA GLU A 157 -3.96 1.43 16.35
C GLU A 157 -3.01 0.85 17.42
N GLU A 158 -1.76 0.56 17.04
CA GLU A 158 -0.74 0.02 17.96
C GLU A 158 -0.17 1.10 18.92
N SER A 159 -0.39 2.38 18.61
CA SER A 159 0.14 3.52 19.38
C SER A 159 -0.83 4.03 20.46
N VAL A 160 -2.03 3.46 20.58
CA VAL A 160 -3.05 3.74 21.59
C VAL A 160 -2.98 2.73 22.71
#